data_c55470249d16e643bd7f327289564284
#
_entry.id   c55470249d16e643bd7f327289564284
#
_cell.length_a   1.000
_cell.length_b   1.000
_cell.length_c   1.000
_cell.angle_alpha   90.00
_cell.angle_beta   90.00
_cell.angle_gamma   90.00
#
_symmetry.space_group_name_H-M   'P 1'
#
loop_
_entity.id
_entity.type
_entity.pdbx_description
1 polymer ?
#
loop_
_entity_poly.entity_id
_entity_poly.type
_entity_poly.pdbx_seq_one_letter_code
_entity_poly.pdbx_strand_id
1 'polypeptide(L)'
;MRGTVRKISMPRRLVADLMHASIGVPFVSLTRPLDVRPLLEARALAAQPPGWAAIFVKAFALVAKDEPVLRTLYAKWPWPSFYELPRSIAMVAIARVEDGQDCVLPQKVAA
;
A
#
# COMPACT_ATOMS: atom_id res chain seq x y z
N MET A 1 -16.95 37.20 -4.73
CA MET A 1 -17.52 35.82 -4.76
C MET A 1 -17.60 35.28 -3.35
N ARG A 2 -18.78 34.87 -2.88
CA ARG A 2 -18.93 34.20 -1.57
C ARG A 2 -18.97 32.69 -1.83
N GLY A 3 -17.98 31.96 -1.30
CA GLY A 3 -17.94 30.51 -1.36
C GLY A 3 -18.87 29.86 -0.31
N THR A 4 -19.29 28.61 -0.53
CA THR A 4 -20.11 27.84 0.40
C THR A 4 -19.22 26.83 1.13
N VAL A 5 -19.28 26.82 2.46
CA VAL A 5 -18.57 25.83 3.29
C VAL A 5 -19.42 24.56 3.37
N ARG A 6 -18.85 23.43 3.00
CA ARG A 6 -19.50 22.11 3.11
C ARG A 6 -18.77 21.26 4.16
N LYS A 7 -19.54 20.51 4.92
CA LYS A 7 -18.95 19.53 5.87
C LYS A 7 -18.34 18.37 5.09
N ILE A 8 -17.16 17.96 5.50
CA ILE A 8 -16.44 16.79 4.95
C ILE A 8 -16.93 15.56 5.68
N SER A 9 -17.22 14.47 4.96
CA SER A 9 -17.58 13.18 5.55
C SER A 9 -16.39 12.57 6.31
N MET A 10 -16.66 11.74 7.32
CA MET A 10 -15.62 11.10 8.13
C MET A 10 -14.59 10.33 7.30
N PRO A 11 -14.96 9.49 6.30
CA PRO A 11 -13.98 8.81 5.46
C PRO A 11 -13.05 9.76 4.70
N ARG A 12 -13.60 10.84 4.15
CA ARG A 12 -12.79 11.86 3.45
C ARG A 12 -11.88 12.64 4.37
N ARG A 13 -12.33 12.90 5.60
CA ARG A 13 -11.49 13.55 6.62
C ARG A 13 -10.31 12.67 6.99
N LEU A 14 -10.53 11.37 7.18
CA LEU A 14 -9.46 10.41 7.47
C LEU A 14 -8.40 10.39 6.36
N VAL A 15 -8.85 10.36 5.08
CA VAL A 15 -7.94 10.41 3.93
C VAL A 15 -7.16 11.72 3.89
N ALA A 16 -7.82 12.85 4.15
CA ALA A 16 -7.18 14.17 4.17
C ALA A 16 -6.11 14.26 5.29
N ASP A 17 -6.42 13.75 6.48
CA ASP A 17 -5.49 13.72 7.63
C ASP A 17 -4.29 12.81 7.32
N LEU A 18 -4.50 11.66 6.67
CA LEU A 18 -3.45 10.77 6.23
C LEU A 18 -2.55 11.44 5.17
N MET A 19 -3.13 12.11 4.19
CA MET A 19 -2.39 12.87 3.17
C MET A 19 -1.57 13.99 3.81
N HIS A 20 -2.14 14.70 4.77
CA HIS A 20 -1.43 15.76 5.50
C HIS A 20 -0.23 15.20 6.30
N ALA A 21 -0.40 14.07 6.97
CA ALA A 21 0.68 13.38 7.68
C ALA A 21 1.80 12.89 6.74
N SER A 22 1.47 12.59 5.49
CA SER A 22 2.43 12.08 4.49
C SER A 22 3.25 13.16 3.79
N ILE A 23 2.91 14.45 3.92
CA ILE A 23 3.60 15.56 3.22
C ILE A 23 5.10 15.61 3.56
N GLY A 24 5.49 15.25 4.79
CA GLY A 24 6.89 15.22 5.22
C GLY A 24 7.67 13.98 4.78
N VAL A 25 7.05 13.03 4.09
CA VAL A 25 7.71 11.79 3.65
C VAL A 25 8.21 11.96 2.22
N PRO A 26 9.53 11.87 1.96
CA PRO A 26 10.06 11.97 0.61
C PRO A 26 9.68 10.71 -0.19
N PHE A 27 9.05 10.93 -1.34
CA PHE A 27 8.72 9.86 -2.28
C PHE A 27 9.64 9.93 -3.50
N VAL A 28 10.18 8.78 -3.88
CA VAL A 28 10.90 8.59 -5.14
C VAL A 28 10.12 7.56 -5.96
N SER A 29 9.65 7.97 -7.13
CA SER A 29 8.93 7.09 -8.05
C SER A 29 9.90 6.45 -9.02
N LEU A 30 9.86 5.13 -9.12
CA LEU A 30 10.61 4.35 -10.09
C LEU A 30 9.63 3.55 -10.94
N THR A 31 9.72 3.69 -12.26
CA THR A 31 8.90 2.94 -13.21
C THR A 31 9.80 2.03 -14.04
N ARG A 32 9.46 0.76 -14.12
CA ARG A 32 10.15 -0.22 -14.94
C ARG A 32 9.14 -1.08 -15.69
N PRO A 33 9.27 -1.23 -17.02
CA PRO A 33 8.45 -2.18 -17.76
C PRO A 33 8.88 -3.62 -17.44
N LEU A 34 7.89 -4.49 -17.23
CA LEU A 34 8.09 -5.92 -16.97
C LEU A 34 7.31 -6.75 -18.00
N ASP A 35 7.93 -7.79 -18.52
CA ASP A 35 7.23 -8.79 -19.33
C ASP A 35 6.52 -9.78 -18.41
N VAL A 36 5.20 -9.70 -18.37
CA VAL A 36 4.34 -10.54 -17.52
C VAL A 36 3.72 -11.73 -18.25
N ARG A 37 4.09 -11.97 -19.53
CA ARG A 37 3.53 -13.10 -20.32
C ARG A 37 3.70 -14.44 -19.64
N PRO A 38 4.89 -14.82 -19.12
CA PRO A 38 5.05 -16.10 -18.44
C PRO A 38 4.15 -16.23 -17.20
N LEU A 39 3.92 -15.10 -16.50
CA LEU A 39 3.04 -15.05 -15.35
C LEU A 39 1.56 -15.18 -15.72
N LEU A 40 1.16 -14.60 -16.86
CA LEU A 40 -0.19 -14.76 -17.42
C LEU A 40 -0.48 -16.22 -17.77
N GLU A 41 0.45 -16.90 -18.43
CA GLU A 41 0.35 -18.32 -18.78
C GLU A 41 0.24 -19.20 -17.53
N ALA A 42 1.12 -18.99 -16.56
CA ALA A 42 1.10 -19.72 -15.29
C ALA A 42 -0.21 -19.49 -14.51
N ARG A 43 -0.70 -18.25 -14.52
CA ARG A 43 -1.97 -17.89 -13.87
C ARG A 43 -3.18 -18.56 -14.55
N ALA A 44 -3.17 -18.66 -15.87
CA ALA A 44 -4.24 -19.31 -16.65
C ALA A 44 -4.34 -20.82 -16.37
N LEU A 45 -3.24 -21.47 -16.00
CA LEU A 45 -3.20 -22.89 -15.64
C LEU A 45 -3.66 -23.17 -14.21
N ALA A 46 -3.78 -22.16 -13.38
CA ALA A 46 -4.18 -22.33 -11.98
C ALA A 46 -5.68 -22.58 -11.86
N ALA A 47 -6.08 -23.58 -11.08
CA ALA A 47 -7.49 -23.90 -10.83
C ALA A 47 -8.25 -22.74 -10.15
N GLN A 48 -7.56 -22.00 -9.30
CA GLN A 48 -8.06 -20.78 -8.67
C GLN A 48 -7.03 -19.65 -8.85
N PRO A 49 -7.13 -18.88 -9.95
CA PRO A 49 -6.13 -17.86 -10.25
C PRO A 49 -6.14 -16.73 -9.20
N PRO A 50 -5.01 -16.47 -8.55
CA PRO A 50 -4.92 -15.39 -7.57
C PRO A 50 -5.06 -14.02 -8.24
N GLY A 51 -5.54 -13.03 -7.47
CA GLY A 51 -5.59 -11.65 -7.93
C GLY A 51 -4.20 -11.06 -8.16
N TRP A 52 -4.07 -10.11 -9.08
CA TRP A 52 -2.80 -9.46 -9.39
C TRP A 52 -2.15 -8.81 -8.17
N ALA A 53 -2.94 -8.15 -7.33
CA ALA A 53 -2.43 -7.55 -6.09
C ALA A 53 -1.80 -8.60 -5.17
N ALA A 54 -2.43 -9.76 -5.02
CA ALA A 54 -1.91 -10.85 -4.19
C ALA A 54 -0.58 -11.41 -4.74
N ILE A 55 -0.46 -11.53 -6.07
CA ILE A 55 0.77 -11.98 -6.73
C ILE A 55 1.92 -11.01 -6.45
N PHE A 56 1.70 -9.71 -6.66
CA PHE A 56 2.75 -8.71 -6.44
C PHE A 56 3.12 -8.55 -4.97
N VAL A 57 2.14 -8.60 -4.05
CA VAL A 57 2.40 -8.59 -2.61
C VAL A 57 3.25 -9.79 -2.21
N LYS A 58 2.94 -10.99 -2.73
CA LYS A 58 3.71 -12.20 -2.45
C LYS A 58 5.12 -12.15 -3.04
N ALA A 59 5.26 -11.67 -4.26
CA ALA A 59 6.56 -11.51 -4.90
C ALA A 59 7.45 -10.53 -4.10
N PHE A 60 6.91 -9.39 -3.70
CA PHE A 60 7.62 -8.42 -2.85
C PHE A 60 8.02 -9.04 -1.51
N ALA A 61 7.13 -9.79 -0.86
CA ALA A 61 7.41 -10.43 0.41
C ALA A 61 8.56 -11.45 0.33
N LEU A 62 8.63 -12.20 -0.77
CA LEU A 62 9.72 -13.14 -1.02
C LEU A 62 11.06 -12.41 -1.15
N VAL A 63 11.11 -11.33 -1.94
CA VAL A 63 12.33 -10.51 -2.08
C VAL A 63 12.71 -9.85 -0.74
N ALA A 64 11.73 -9.31 -0.02
CA ALA A 64 11.98 -8.67 1.27
C ALA A 64 12.43 -9.63 2.37
N LYS A 65 12.22 -10.94 2.20
CA LYS A 65 12.78 -11.96 3.09
C LYS A 65 14.31 -12.03 2.96
N ASP A 66 14.81 -11.95 1.72
CA ASP A 66 16.23 -12.06 1.40
C ASP A 66 16.95 -10.71 1.51
N GLU A 67 16.18 -9.60 1.33
CA GLU A 67 16.68 -8.21 1.38
C GLU A 67 16.09 -7.45 2.58
N PRO A 68 16.71 -7.51 3.76
CA PRO A 68 16.18 -6.87 4.99
C PRO A 68 15.97 -5.37 4.88
N VAL A 69 16.69 -4.69 4.00
CA VAL A 69 16.53 -3.24 3.77
C VAL A 69 15.10 -2.87 3.34
N LEU A 70 14.40 -3.78 2.64
CA LEU A 70 13.01 -3.56 2.19
C LEU A 70 11.98 -3.64 3.33
N ARG A 71 12.37 -4.08 4.50
CA ARG A 71 11.54 -4.14 5.72
C ARG A 71 12.12 -3.34 6.87
N THR A 72 13.04 -2.43 6.57
CA THR A 72 13.68 -1.55 7.54
C THR A 72 13.03 -0.17 7.51
N LEU A 73 12.67 0.33 8.67
CA LEU A 73 12.08 1.63 8.88
C LEU A 73 13.05 2.56 9.58
N TYR A 74 13.08 3.84 9.20
CA TYR A 74 13.78 4.86 9.93
C TYR A 74 12.90 5.39 11.07
N ALA A 75 13.36 5.29 12.29
CA ALA A 75 12.73 5.85 13.48
C ALA A 75 13.55 7.02 14.00
N LYS A 76 12.96 8.22 14.00
CA LYS A 76 13.62 9.44 14.49
C LYS A 76 13.63 9.53 16.02
N TRP A 77 12.63 8.95 16.66
CA TRP A 77 12.39 9.08 18.10
C TRP A 77 12.48 7.74 18.82
N PRO A 78 13.05 7.65 20.03
CA PRO A 78 13.66 8.69 20.89
C PRO A 78 15.04 9.18 20.43
N TRP A 79 15.76 8.39 19.62
CA TRP A 79 16.99 8.76 18.90
C TRP A 79 16.97 8.14 17.50
N PRO A 80 17.67 8.74 16.54
CA PRO A 80 17.72 8.23 15.16
C PRO A 80 18.19 6.79 15.13
N SER A 81 17.37 5.89 14.60
CA SER A 81 17.64 4.45 14.53
C SER A 81 16.95 3.81 13.34
N PHE A 82 17.45 2.66 12.91
CA PHE A 82 16.78 1.78 11.96
C PHE A 82 16.10 0.64 12.70
N TYR A 83 14.84 0.43 12.39
CA TYR A 83 14.06 -0.67 12.92
C TYR A 83 13.73 -1.66 11.81
N GLU A 84 14.27 -2.87 11.90
CA GLU A 84 14.00 -3.95 10.98
C GLU A 84 12.77 -4.73 11.44
N LEU A 85 11.76 -4.82 10.59
CA LEU A 85 10.57 -5.61 10.84
C LEU A 85 10.88 -7.10 10.69
N PRO A 86 10.40 -7.97 11.61
CA PRO A 86 10.63 -9.41 11.51
C PRO A 86 9.91 -10.05 10.31
N ARG A 87 8.86 -9.41 9.82
CA ARG A 87 8.08 -9.86 8.66
C ARG A 87 7.65 -8.68 7.81
N SER A 88 7.50 -8.93 6.51
CA SER A 88 6.89 -7.95 5.60
C SER A 88 5.42 -7.78 5.92
N ILE A 89 4.98 -6.53 5.91
CA ILE A 89 3.58 -6.15 6.11
C ILE A 89 3.18 -5.32 4.91
N ALA A 90 2.18 -5.78 4.18
CA ALA A 90 1.59 -5.03 3.09
C ALA A 90 0.34 -4.30 3.56
N MET A 91 0.20 -3.05 3.15
CA MET A 91 -1.04 -2.28 3.29
C MET A 91 -1.69 -2.18 1.92
N VAL A 92 -2.83 -2.84 1.76
CA VAL A 92 -3.58 -2.83 0.50
C VAL A 92 -4.77 -1.90 0.66
N ALA A 93 -4.83 -0.87 -0.19
CA ALA A 93 -5.96 0.04 -0.23
C ALA A 93 -7.10 -0.60 -1.04
N ILE A 94 -8.24 -0.80 -0.40
CA ILE A 94 -9.43 -1.38 -1.03
C ILE A 94 -10.49 -0.28 -1.15
N ALA A 95 -10.90 0.00 -2.39
CA ALA A 95 -12.03 0.88 -2.64
C ALA A 95 -13.34 0.14 -2.34
N ARG A 96 -14.19 0.73 -1.53
CA ARG A 96 -15.55 0.26 -1.23
C ARG A 96 -16.53 1.41 -1.33
N VAL A 97 -17.75 1.07 -1.69
CA VAL A 97 -18.88 1.98 -1.60
C VAL A 97 -19.65 1.62 -0.33
N GLU A 98 -19.71 2.54 0.62
CA GLU A 98 -20.43 2.38 1.87
C GLU A 98 -21.37 3.58 2.04
N ASP A 99 -22.65 3.32 2.27
CA ASP A 99 -23.71 4.35 2.34
C ASP A 99 -23.75 5.32 1.15
N GLY A 100 -23.49 4.82 -0.07
CA GLY A 100 -23.46 5.63 -1.29
C GLY A 100 -22.25 6.56 -1.42
N GLN A 101 -21.23 6.39 -0.59
CA GLN A 101 -19.98 7.14 -0.65
C GLN A 101 -18.80 6.21 -0.95
N ASP A 102 -17.92 6.67 -1.84
CA ASP A 102 -16.66 5.98 -2.11
C ASP A 102 -15.73 6.13 -0.91
N CYS A 103 -15.35 5.02 -0.30
CA CYS A 103 -14.34 4.98 0.72
C CYS A 103 -13.17 4.07 0.33
N VAL A 104 -11.98 4.45 0.75
CA VAL A 104 -10.76 3.66 0.61
C VAL A 104 -10.32 3.21 1.99
N LEU A 105 -10.36 1.89 2.22
CA LEU A 105 -9.95 1.30 3.49
C LEU A 105 -8.59 0.61 3.33
N PRO A 106 -7.59 1.00 4.13
CA PRO A 106 -6.33 0.29 4.16
C PRO A 106 -6.51 -1.04 4.92
N GLN A 107 -6.21 -2.14 4.25
CA GLN A 107 -6.22 -3.47 4.86
C GLN A 107 -4.79 -3.96 5.03
N LYS A 108 -4.46 -4.36 6.26
CA LYS A 108 -3.17 -4.94 6.60
C LYS A 108 -3.16 -6.42 6.22
N VAL A 109 -2.17 -6.80 5.43
CA VAL A 109 -1.94 -8.20 5.05
C VAL A 109 -0.54 -8.59 5.53
N ALA A 110 -0.46 -9.64 6.33
CA ALA A 110 0.82 -10.26 6.67
C ALA A 110 1.30 -11.08 5.45
N ALA A 111 2.44 -10.77 4.94
CA ALA A 111 3.02 -11.41 3.76
C ALA A 111 4.21 -12.30 4.15
#